data_0d5102aeca1c51a20ac254c8e92dd12c
#
_entry.id   0d5102aeca1c51a20ac254c8e92dd12c
#
_cell.length_a   1.000
_cell.length_b   1.000
_cell.length_c   1.000
_cell.angle_alpha   90.00
_cell.angle_beta   90.00
_cell.angle_gamma   90.00
#
_symmetry.space_group_name_H-M   'P 1'
#
loop_
_entity.id
_entity.type
_entity.pdbx_description
1 polymer ?
#
loop_
_entity_poly.entity_id
_entity_poly.type
_entity_poly.pdbx_seq_one_letter_code
_entity_poly.pdbx_strand_id
1 'polypeptide(L)'
;MNCDALSYANLHLHSDRSDGGFRPMFLPRIGGSVGYGALALTDHETIHGLPEFQKEAEACGIETVTGVEIFVRLDNCDTVFHMTGLDFDAEAFRPYSEKLVEYRNEDTRLKFEYAKKHGYFPSLSWEEVLHWNPHTDWFHAAQIRRALDLTGTVPLSEQGSLVTDAITLEGSNTGDLFVRPLKEAVDAIRAAGGVAVLAHPNVIGLASLKQMVDLGLNGIEISHPSITEQAAKEAIRRAGEYGLYCSGGTDHTGVLSSFGGKQVRAVRCGISKEEFDLLRSRALD
;
A
#
# COMPACT_ATOMS: atom_id res chain seq x y z
N MET A 1 -1.20 10.46 19.87
CA MET A 1 -1.01 9.20 20.63
C MET A 1 0.46 8.83 20.53
N ASN A 2 1.08 8.37 21.63
CA ASN A 2 2.40 7.75 21.51
C ASN A 2 2.21 6.43 20.75
N CYS A 3 2.66 6.36 19.51
CA CYS A 3 2.71 5.12 18.75
C CYS A 3 3.62 4.05 19.41
N ASP A 4 4.32 4.40 20.48
CA ASP A 4 5.46 3.65 20.98
C ASP A 4 5.17 2.52 21.97
N ALA A 5 3.96 2.41 22.52
CA ALA A 5 3.86 1.57 23.72
C ALA A 5 3.18 0.20 23.54
N LEU A 6 2.28 -0.03 22.59
CA LEU A 6 1.40 -1.21 22.62
C LEU A 6 0.94 -1.76 21.26
N SER A 7 1.57 -1.42 20.14
CA SER A 7 1.18 -2.00 18.85
C SER A 7 1.59 -3.46 18.79
N TYR A 8 0.61 -4.37 18.80
CA TYR A 8 0.81 -5.80 18.63
C TYR A 8 0.95 -6.17 17.15
N ALA A 9 0.10 -5.61 16.28
CA ALA A 9 0.05 -5.94 14.87
C ALA A 9 0.40 -4.73 14.00
N ASN A 10 1.25 -4.95 12.99
CA ASN A 10 1.50 -4.02 11.90
C ASN A 10 0.88 -4.60 10.63
N LEU A 11 -0.25 -4.03 10.22
CA LEU A 11 -1.07 -4.56 9.12
C LEU A 11 -0.96 -3.73 7.83
N HIS A 12 0.15 -2.97 7.69
CA HIS A 12 0.43 -2.17 6.50
C HIS A 12 1.93 -2.10 6.26
N LEU A 13 2.43 -2.96 5.36
CA LEU A 13 3.85 -3.12 5.02
C LEU A 13 4.02 -3.34 3.52
N HIS A 14 5.09 -2.77 2.94
CA HIS A 14 5.46 -2.99 1.55
C HIS A 14 6.81 -3.67 1.40
N SER A 15 6.92 -4.53 0.39
CA SER A 15 8.16 -5.17 -0.03
C SER A 15 8.64 -4.66 -1.40
N ASP A 16 9.76 -5.19 -1.88
CA ASP A 16 10.27 -4.91 -3.22
C ASP A 16 9.45 -5.57 -4.36
N ARG A 17 8.36 -6.26 -4.00
CA ARG A 17 7.34 -6.69 -4.97
C ARG A 17 6.54 -5.51 -5.49
N SER A 18 6.39 -4.45 -4.67
CA SER A 18 5.86 -3.15 -5.08
C SER A 18 6.91 -2.05 -4.90
N ASP A 19 6.76 -1.17 -3.95
CA ASP A 19 7.61 0.01 -3.76
C ASP A 19 8.38 0.04 -2.43
N GLY A 20 8.34 -1.04 -1.67
CA GLY A 20 9.15 -1.22 -0.48
C GLY A 20 10.62 -1.49 -0.78
N GLY A 21 11.46 -1.37 0.25
CA GLY A 21 12.92 -1.49 0.14
C GLY A 21 13.49 -2.88 0.40
N PHE A 22 12.70 -3.81 0.94
CA PHE A 22 13.15 -5.14 1.33
C PHE A 22 12.36 -6.24 0.64
N ARG A 23 13.02 -7.39 0.43
CA ARG A 23 12.30 -8.59 0.01
C ARG A 23 11.31 -9.05 1.07
N PRO A 24 10.19 -9.69 0.66
CA PRO A 24 9.16 -10.17 1.58
C PRO A 24 9.72 -10.98 2.75
N MET A 25 10.69 -11.85 2.50
CA MET A 25 11.31 -12.73 3.50
C MET A 25 12.05 -11.99 4.64
N PHE A 26 12.47 -10.73 4.44
CA PHE A 26 13.18 -10.00 5.50
C PHE A 26 12.24 -9.28 6.46
N LEU A 27 11.02 -8.97 6.04
CA LEU A 27 10.08 -8.15 6.80
C LEU A 27 9.64 -8.80 8.13
N PRO A 28 9.37 -10.14 8.21
CA PRO A 28 9.04 -10.77 9.48
C PRO A 28 10.16 -10.69 10.52
N ARG A 29 11.42 -10.86 10.09
CA ARG A 29 12.57 -10.70 11.00
C ARG A 29 12.70 -9.29 11.53
N ILE A 30 12.53 -8.30 10.65
CA ILE A 30 12.57 -6.89 11.03
C ILE A 30 11.40 -6.58 11.99
N GLY A 31 10.17 -6.96 11.65
CA GLY A 31 9.00 -6.75 12.49
C GLY A 31 9.12 -7.40 13.86
N GLY A 32 9.58 -8.66 13.92
CA GLY A 32 9.83 -9.37 15.16
C GLY A 32 10.91 -8.71 16.02
N SER A 33 11.99 -8.21 15.41
CA SER A 33 13.08 -7.54 16.14
C SER A 33 12.64 -6.24 16.84
N VAL A 34 11.61 -5.58 16.32
CA VAL A 34 11.01 -4.39 16.94
C VAL A 34 9.78 -4.71 17.80
N GLY A 35 9.41 -6.00 17.93
CA GLY A 35 8.45 -6.50 18.90
C GLY A 35 7.01 -6.58 18.41
N TYR A 36 6.75 -6.63 17.09
CA TYR A 36 5.42 -7.00 16.58
C TYR A 36 5.17 -8.50 16.77
N GLY A 37 3.95 -8.84 17.19
CA GLY A 37 3.47 -10.22 17.28
C GLY A 37 2.71 -10.68 16.04
N ALA A 38 2.18 -9.72 15.25
CA ALA A 38 1.48 -10.00 14.00
C ALA A 38 1.80 -9.00 12.90
N LEU A 39 1.79 -9.45 11.65
CA LEU A 39 2.11 -8.64 10.46
C LEU A 39 1.17 -8.97 9.29
N ALA A 40 0.93 -7.98 8.42
CA ALA A 40 0.40 -8.17 7.08
C ALA A 40 1.32 -7.53 6.05
N LEU A 41 1.65 -8.25 4.98
CA LEU A 41 2.26 -7.68 3.79
C LEU A 41 1.14 -7.17 2.88
N THR A 42 1.17 -5.87 2.55
CA THR A 42 0.14 -5.18 1.78
C THR A 42 0.72 -4.51 0.54
N ASP A 43 1.57 -5.22 -0.19
CA ASP A 43 2.12 -4.71 -1.45
C ASP A 43 1.03 -4.15 -2.36
N HIS A 44 1.34 -3.08 -3.09
CA HIS A 44 0.40 -2.45 -4.01
C HIS A 44 -0.07 -3.44 -5.07
N GLU A 45 -1.38 -3.72 -5.07
CA GLU A 45 -2.10 -4.49 -6.09
C GLU A 45 -1.60 -5.92 -6.32
N THR A 46 -0.44 -6.32 -5.76
CA THR A 46 0.13 -7.66 -5.88
C THR A 46 0.09 -8.46 -4.58
N ILE A 47 -0.15 -9.76 -4.70
CA ILE A 47 -0.08 -10.72 -3.58
C ILE A 47 1.04 -11.74 -3.75
N HIS A 48 1.92 -11.56 -4.75
CA HIS A 48 2.97 -12.53 -5.07
C HIS A 48 4.04 -12.65 -3.96
N GLY A 49 4.17 -11.64 -3.12
CA GLY A 49 5.07 -11.66 -1.96
C GLY A 49 4.58 -12.50 -0.77
N LEU A 50 3.28 -12.79 -0.69
CA LEU A 50 2.66 -13.45 0.46
C LEU A 50 3.28 -14.82 0.81
N PRO A 51 3.52 -15.74 -0.14
CA PRO A 51 4.06 -17.06 0.22
C PRO A 51 5.45 -16.98 0.86
N GLU A 52 6.34 -16.13 0.34
CA GLU A 52 7.69 -15.91 0.85
C GLU A 52 7.65 -15.25 2.24
N PHE A 53 6.78 -14.25 2.40
CA PHE A 53 6.56 -13.55 3.65
C PHE A 53 6.01 -14.45 4.76
N GLN A 54 4.92 -15.19 4.48
CA GLN A 54 4.26 -16.08 5.44
C GLN A 54 5.18 -17.22 5.91
N LYS A 55 5.92 -17.82 4.97
CA LYS A 55 6.89 -18.86 5.32
C LYS A 55 7.94 -18.38 6.33
N GLU A 56 8.46 -17.18 6.14
CA GLU A 56 9.44 -16.62 7.05
C GLU A 56 8.82 -16.17 8.38
N ALA A 57 7.60 -15.64 8.35
CA ALA A 57 6.88 -15.26 9.57
C ALA A 57 6.61 -16.47 10.47
N GLU A 58 6.22 -17.61 9.89
CA GLU A 58 6.08 -18.88 10.62
C GLU A 58 7.39 -19.29 11.29
N ALA A 59 8.51 -19.21 10.56
CA ALA A 59 9.84 -19.49 11.11
C ALA A 59 10.26 -18.54 12.25
N CYS A 60 9.75 -17.31 12.25
CA CYS A 60 9.97 -16.31 13.30
C CYS A 60 8.95 -16.36 14.44
N GLY A 61 7.92 -17.20 14.36
CA GLY A 61 6.84 -17.26 15.35
C GLY A 61 5.95 -16.02 15.35
N ILE A 62 5.78 -15.37 14.18
CA ILE A 62 4.95 -14.18 14.01
C ILE A 62 3.65 -14.56 13.31
N GLU A 63 2.53 -14.12 13.85
CA GLU A 63 1.22 -14.30 13.23
C GLU A 63 1.13 -13.47 11.93
N THR A 64 0.44 -13.99 10.92
CA THR A 64 0.19 -13.23 9.68
C THR A 64 -1.26 -13.30 9.26
N VAL A 65 -1.69 -12.23 8.59
CA VAL A 65 -2.89 -12.21 7.75
C VAL A 65 -2.49 -11.87 6.31
N THR A 66 -3.26 -12.31 5.34
CA THR A 66 -3.10 -11.89 3.96
C THR A 66 -3.37 -10.39 3.84
N GLY A 67 -2.64 -9.71 2.97
CA GLY A 67 -2.77 -8.27 2.77
C GLY A 67 -2.56 -7.87 1.32
N VAL A 68 -3.12 -6.75 0.95
CA VAL A 68 -2.92 -6.04 -0.32
C VAL A 68 -3.30 -4.57 -0.13
N GLU A 69 -2.65 -3.64 -0.81
CA GLU A 69 -3.11 -2.25 -0.89
C GLU A 69 -3.53 -1.93 -2.32
N ILE A 70 -4.68 -1.28 -2.49
CA ILE A 70 -5.31 -1.01 -3.78
C ILE A 70 -5.61 0.47 -3.92
N PHE A 71 -5.30 1.05 -5.08
CA PHE A 71 -5.72 2.40 -5.43
C PHE A 71 -7.19 2.41 -5.88
N VAL A 72 -7.99 3.21 -5.21
CA VAL A 72 -9.44 3.29 -5.45
C VAL A 72 -9.93 4.72 -5.55
N ARG A 73 -11.09 4.92 -6.18
CA ARG A 73 -11.79 6.20 -6.15
C ARG A 73 -13.30 6.00 -6.00
N LEU A 74 -13.93 7.02 -5.47
CA LEU A 74 -15.39 7.16 -5.45
C LEU A 74 -15.87 7.76 -6.78
N ASP A 75 -17.08 7.40 -7.17
CA ASP A 75 -17.76 8.08 -8.29
C ASP A 75 -17.90 9.58 -7.98
N ASN A 76 -17.64 10.41 -8.98
CA ASN A 76 -17.67 11.87 -8.88
C ASN A 76 -16.68 12.49 -7.88
N CYS A 77 -15.57 11.80 -7.59
CA CYS A 77 -14.49 12.30 -6.77
C CYS A 77 -13.14 12.09 -7.48
N ASP A 78 -12.41 13.19 -7.70
CA ASP A 78 -11.08 13.11 -8.35
C ASP A 78 -9.97 12.60 -7.42
N THR A 79 -10.28 12.50 -6.12
CA THR A 79 -9.30 12.01 -5.14
C THR A 79 -9.12 10.51 -5.27
N VAL A 80 -7.88 10.09 -5.42
CA VAL A 80 -7.45 8.69 -5.29
C VAL A 80 -7.27 8.40 -3.81
N PHE A 81 -7.92 7.33 -3.35
CA PHE A 81 -7.76 6.78 -2.01
C PHE A 81 -6.99 5.47 -2.07
N HIS A 82 -6.36 5.11 -0.98
CA HIS A 82 -5.80 3.78 -0.81
C HIS A 82 -6.71 2.95 0.10
N MET A 83 -6.83 1.70 -0.21
CA MET A 83 -7.63 0.74 0.54
C MET A 83 -6.78 -0.52 0.77
N THR A 84 -6.57 -0.90 2.02
CA THR A 84 -5.99 -2.21 2.30
C THR A 84 -7.09 -3.27 2.38
N GLY A 85 -6.86 -4.40 1.71
CA GLY A 85 -7.61 -5.63 1.94
C GLY A 85 -6.83 -6.48 2.93
N LEU A 86 -7.50 -6.99 3.97
CA LEU A 86 -6.87 -7.79 5.02
C LEU A 86 -7.59 -9.09 5.25
N ASP A 87 -6.84 -10.15 5.56
CA ASP A 87 -7.33 -11.46 6.00
C ASP A 87 -8.36 -12.09 5.04
N PHE A 88 -8.04 -12.08 3.76
CA PHE A 88 -8.83 -12.67 2.68
C PHE A 88 -8.20 -13.99 2.20
N ASP A 89 -8.98 -14.82 1.50
CA ASP A 89 -8.47 -15.98 0.77
C ASP A 89 -7.65 -15.52 -0.45
N ALA A 90 -6.34 -15.75 -0.39
CA ALA A 90 -5.40 -15.30 -1.43
C ALA A 90 -5.67 -15.96 -2.79
N GLU A 91 -6.11 -17.22 -2.83
CA GLU A 91 -6.40 -17.91 -4.10
C GLU A 91 -7.69 -17.37 -4.73
N ALA A 92 -8.70 -17.08 -3.92
CA ALA A 92 -9.94 -16.46 -4.41
C ALA A 92 -9.70 -15.04 -4.93
N PHE A 93 -8.77 -14.29 -4.31
CA PHE A 93 -8.45 -12.92 -4.70
C PHE A 93 -7.45 -12.83 -5.87
N ARG A 94 -6.64 -13.85 -6.10
CA ARG A 94 -5.55 -13.87 -7.10
C ARG A 94 -5.94 -13.34 -8.49
N PRO A 95 -7.07 -13.77 -9.12
CA PRO A 95 -7.42 -13.30 -10.46
C PRO A 95 -7.64 -11.78 -10.52
N TYR A 96 -8.14 -11.19 -9.42
CA TYR A 96 -8.33 -9.75 -9.35
C TYR A 96 -6.99 -9.01 -9.19
N SER A 97 -6.11 -9.50 -8.32
CA SER A 97 -4.75 -8.97 -8.13
C SER A 97 -3.94 -8.98 -9.44
N GLU A 98 -3.92 -10.09 -10.17
CA GLU A 98 -3.21 -10.21 -11.44
C GLU A 98 -3.68 -9.17 -12.47
N LYS A 99 -5.00 -8.98 -12.56
CA LYS A 99 -5.58 -7.96 -13.43
C LYS A 99 -5.20 -6.53 -13.02
N LEU A 100 -5.14 -6.23 -11.71
CA LEU A 100 -4.71 -4.92 -11.22
C LEU A 100 -3.25 -4.65 -11.58
N VAL A 101 -2.37 -5.63 -11.38
CA VAL A 101 -0.94 -5.54 -11.73
C VAL A 101 -0.75 -5.32 -13.24
N GLU A 102 -1.49 -6.06 -14.08
CA GLU A 102 -1.46 -5.88 -15.53
C GLU A 102 -1.83 -4.43 -15.92
N TYR A 103 -2.92 -3.91 -15.40
CA TYR A 103 -3.36 -2.55 -15.67
C TYR A 103 -2.36 -1.50 -15.21
N ARG A 104 -1.79 -1.65 -14.01
CA ARG A 104 -0.78 -0.74 -13.47
C ARG A 104 0.48 -0.73 -14.34
N ASN A 105 0.98 -1.89 -14.67
CA ASN A 105 2.22 -2.02 -15.43
C ASN A 105 2.08 -1.44 -16.83
N GLU A 106 0.95 -1.68 -17.49
CA GLU A 106 0.68 -1.10 -18.82
C GLU A 106 0.51 0.43 -18.75
N ASP A 107 -0.24 0.95 -17.76
CA ASP A 107 -0.38 2.39 -17.54
C ASP A 107 0.98 3.07 -17.33
N THR A 108 1.80 2.50 -16.46
CA THR A 108 3.13 3.05 -16.16
C THR A 108 4.06 3.00 -17.38
N ARG A 109 4.04 1.89 -18.14
CA ARG A 109 4.81 1.76 -19.36
C ARG A 109 4.40 2.82 -20.40
N LEU A 110 3.10 3.00 -20.62
CA LEU A 110 2.58 4.00 -21.57
C LEU A 110 2.96 5.43 -21.15
N LYS A 111 2.85 5.75 -19.87
CA LYS A 111 3.27 7.05 -19.32
C LYS A 111 4.78 7.26 -19.47
N PHE A 112 5.59 6.25 -19.18
CA PHE A 112 7.04 6.31 -19.38
C PHE A 112 7.39 6.57 -20.84
N GLU A 113 6.83 5.82 -21.78
CA GLU A 113 7.08 5.99 -23.22
C GLU A 113 6.61 7.36 -23.74
N TYR A 114 5.47 7.84 -23.23
CA TYR A 114 5.00 9.18 -23.55
C TYR A 114 5.98 10.26 -23.05
N ALA A 115 6.39 10.18 -21.79
CA ALA A 115 7.36 11.10 -21.20
C ALA A 115 8.69 11.08 -21.95
N LYS A 116 9.16 9.90 -22.36
CA LYS A 116 10.39 9.75 -23.15
C LYS A 116 10.31 10.47 -24.50
N LYS A 117 9.18 10.42 -25.19
CA LYS A 117 8.93 11.18 -26.43
C LYS A 117 8.95 12.70 -26.22
N HIS A 118 8.73 13.16 -24.99
CA HIS A 118 8.75 14.57 -24.60
C HIS A 118 10.08 14.99 -23.94
N GLY A 119 11.14 14.17 -24.08
CA GLY A 119 12.50 14.51 -23.64
C GLY A 119 12.84 14.11 -22.20
N TYR A 120 11.95 13.46 -21.49
CA TYR A 120 12.26 12.86 -20.19
C TYR A 120 13.06 11.56 -20.37
N PHE A 121 13.89 11.23 -19.41
CA PHE A 121 14.64 9.97 -19.35
C PHE A 121 15.43 9.63 -20.62
N PRO A 122 16.23 10.56 -21.21
CA PRO A 122 16.87 10.33 -22.52
C PRO A 122 17.78 9.10 -22.55
N SER A 123 18.42 8.79 -21.41
CA SER A 123 19.38 7.69 -21.24
C SER A 123 18.80 6.45 -20.54
N LEU A 124 17.49 6.37 -20.33
CA LEU A 124 16.84 5.23 -19.67
C LEU A 124 15.86 4.58 -20.64
N SER A 125 15.91 3.26 -20.80
CA SER A 125 14.92 2.46 -21.52
C SER A 125 13.98 1.77 -20.56
N TRP A 126 12.83 1.29 -21.06
CA TRP A 126 11.91 0.49 -20.24
C TRP A 126 12.54 -0.85 -19.83
N GLU A 127 13.35 -1.45 -20.71
CA GLU A 127 14.09 -2.67 -20.41
C GLU A 127 15.08 -2.47 -19.25
N GLU A 128 15.69 -1.29 -19.16
CA GLU A 128 16.55 -0.94 -18.01
C GLU A 128 15.73 -0.75 -16.74
N VAL A 129 14.53 -0.16 -16.81
CA VAL A 129 13.63 -0.09 -15.66
C VAL A 129 13.31 -1.51 -15.16
N LEU A 130 12.98 -2.44 -16.05
CA LEU A 130 12.75 -3.85 -15.70
C LEU A 130 14.02 -4.51 -15.11
N HIS A 131 15.17 -4.31 -15.75
CA HIS A 131 16.44 -4.90 -15.33
C HIS A 131 16.84 -4.51 -13.90
N TRP A 132 16.66 -3.25 -13.53
CA TRP A 132 17.01 -2.74 -12.20
C TRP A 132 15.98 -3.04 -11.11
N ASN A 133 14.85 -3.64 -11.46
CA ASN A 133 13.78 -4.06 -10.56
C ASN A 133 13.43 -5.55 -10.72
N PRO A 134 14.40 -6.49 -10.57
CA PRO A 134 14.22 -7.88 -10.96
C PRO A 134 13.26 -8.70 -10.09
N HIS A 135 12.86 -8.17 -8.93
CA HIS A 135 11.95 -8.83 -7.99
C HIS A 135 10.57 -8.17 -7.93
N THR A 136 10.40 -7.07 -8.66
CA THR A 136 9.16 -6.28 -8.64
C THR A 136 8.15 -6.85 -9.62
N ASP A 137 6.91 -7.01 -9.15
CA ASP A 137 5.78 -7.41 -9.98
C ASP A 137 4.95 -6.20 -10.42
N TRP A 138 5.03 -5.11 -9.65
CA TRP A 138 4.24 -3.90 -9.79
C TRP A 138 5.12 -2.69 -10.09
N PHE A 139 4.89 -2.03 -11.22
CA PHE A 139 5.70 -0.90 -11.70
C PHE A 139 4.96 0.42 -11.61
N HIS A 140 5.62 1.41 -11.00
CA HIS A 140 5.15 2.79 -10.91
C HIS A 140 6.37 3.75 -10.79
N ALA A 141 6.15 4.97 -10.33
CA ALA A 141 7.20 6.00 -10.15
C ALA A 141 8.43 5.52 -9.37
N ALA A 142 8.23 4.68 -8.35
CA ALA A 142 9.31 4.19 -7.50
C ALA A 142 10.34 3.37 -8.27
N GLN A 143 9.90 2.51 -9.19
CA GLN A 143 10.75 1.66 -10.01
C GLN A 143 11.54 2.44 -11.05
N ILE A 144 10.92 3.46 -11.64
CA ILE A 144 11.63 4.39 -12.57
C ILE A 144 12.70 5.14 -11.79
N ARG A 145 12.39 5.65 -10.60
CA ARG A 145 13.35 6.34 -9.72
C ARG A 145 14.51 5.43 -9.34
N ARG A 146 14.22 4.18 -8.95
CA ARG A 146 15.27 3.20 -8.61
C ARG A 146 16.21 2.94 -9.79
N ALA A 147 15.67 2.81 -10.99
CA ALA A 147 16.50 2.64 -12.19
C ALA A 147 17.38 3.88 -12.48
N LEU A 148 16.85 5.10 -12.30
CA LEU A 148 17.65 6.34 -12.42
C LEU A 148 18.75 6.41 -11.38
N ASP A 149 18.48 6.00 -10.13
CA ASP A 149 19.46 5.99 -9.05
C ASP A 149 20.61 5.02 -9.35
N LEU A 150 20.28 3.80 -9.75
CA LEU A 150 21.27 2.76 -10.05
C LEU A 150 22.06 3.01 -11.33
N THR A 151 21.52 3.73 -12.29
CA THR A 151 22.25 4.17 -13.49
C THR A 151 23.10 5.41 -13.24
N GLY A 152 22.85 6.16 -12.16
CA GLY A 152 23.59 7.38 -11.81
C GLY A 152 23.43 8.52 -12.82
N THR A 153 22.42 8.47 -13.67
CA THR A 153 22.20 9.44 -14.76
C THR A 153 21.58 10.75 -14.30
N VAL A 154 20.93 10.75 -13.14
CA VAL A 154 20.24 11.92 -12.56
C VAL A 154 20.61 12.03 -11.08
N PRO A 155 20.96 13.24 -10.58
CA PRO A 155 21.21 13.44 -9.15
C PRO A 155 20.01 13.03 -8.29
N LEU A 156 20.25 12.37 -7.18
CA LEU A 156 19.19 11.85 -6.27
C LEU A 156 18.20 12.95 -5.84
N SER A 157 18.69 14.18 -5.63
CA SER A 157 17.87 15.34 -5.27
C SER A 157 16.84 15.76 -6.32
N GLU A 158 17.08 15.40 -7.59
CA GLU A 158 16.24 15.81 -8.73
C GLU A 158 15.33 14.68 -9.22
N GLN A 159 15.62 13.43 -8.88
CA GLN A 159 14.88 12.27 -9.39
C GLN A 159 13.40 12.30 -8.99
N GLY A 160 13.08 12.76 -7.79
CA GLY A 160 11.72 12.80 -7.27
C GLY A 160 10.79 13.70 -8.10
N SER A 161 11.20 14.94 -8.33
CA SER A 161 10.45 15.90 -9.16
C SER A 161 10.42 15.45 -10.62
N LEU A 162 11.57 15.06 -11.18
CA LEU A 162 11.69 14.61 -12.57
C LEU A 162 10.71 13.46 -12.88
N VAL A 163 10.65 12.43 -12.02
CA VAL A 163 9.77 11.29 -12.25
C VAL A 163 8.30 11.69 -12.06
N THR A 164 7.99 12.50 -11.05
CA THR A 164 6.62 12.98 -10.84
C THR A 164 6.14 13.77 -12.04
N ASP A 165 6.92 14.76 -12.51
CA ASP A 165 6.57 15.59 -13.67
C ASP A 165 6.38 14.74 -14.93
N ALA A 166 7.24 13.74 -15.13
CA ALA A 166 7.19 12.86 -16.29
C ALA A 166 5.91 12.00 -16.33
N ILE A 167 5.54 11.36 -15.22
CA ILE A 167 4.39 10.44 -15.20
C ILE A 167 3.02 11.16 -15.07
N THR A 168 3.05 12.45 -14.69
CA THR A 168 1.85 13.31 -14.63
C THR A 168 1.74 14.28 -15.81
N LEU A 169 2.59 14.12 -16.83
CA LEU A 169 2.64 14.99 -17.99
C LEU A 169 1.27 15.03 -18.68
N GLU A 170 0.77 16.24 -18.97
CA GLU A 170 -0.50 16.42 -19.65
C GLU A 170 -0.52 15.70 -21.00
N GLY A 171 -1.61 14.99 -21.29
CA GLY A 171 -1.74 14.13 -22.47
C GLY A 171 -1.15 12.72 -22.32
N SER A 172 -0.47 12.40 -21.21
CA SER A 172 -0.05 11.04 -20.89
C SER A 172 -1.19 10.17 -20.36
N ASN A 173 -2.38 10.74 -20.23
CA ASN A 173 -3.52 10.10 -19.59
C ASN A 173 -3.94 8.83 -20.36
N THR A 174 -3.82 7.70 -19.69
CA THR A 174 -4.22 6.37 -20.17
C THR A 174 -5.66 6.02 -19.78
N GLY A 175 -6.44 7.01 -19.31
CA GLY A 175 -7.83 6.83 -18.88
C GLY A 175 -7.99 6.26 -17.48
N ASP A 176 -6.98 6.44 -16.59
CA ASP A 176 -6.98 5.95 -15.22
C ASP A 176 -7.27 4.43 -15.11
N LEU A 177 -6.69 3.64 -16.02
CA LEU A 177 -6.90 2.20 -16.08
C LEU A 177 -6.61 1.49 -14.76
N PHE A 178 -5.72 2.06 -13.96
CA PHE A 178 -5.23 1.46 -12.73
C PHE A 178 -6.01 1.86 -11.46
N VAL A 179 -6.76 2.98 -11.47
CA VAL A 179 -7.57 3.39 -10.30
C VAL A 179 -8.95 2.80 -10.44
N ARG A 180 -9.29 1.86 -9.55
CA ARG A 180 -10.56 1.14 -9.65
C ARG A 180 -11.68 1.86 -8.87
N PRO A 181 -12.95 1.69 -9.28
CA PRO A 181 -14.07 2.09 -8.43
C PRO A 181 -13.94 1.42 -7.06
N LEU A 182 -14.11 2.19 -5.98
CA LEU A 182 -14.02 1.65 -4.61
C LEU A 182 -14.95 0.44 -4.41
N LYS A 183 -16.17 0.51 -4.93
CA LYS A 183 -17.14 -0.59 -4.83
C LYS A 183 -16.63 -1.90 -5.42
N GLU A 184 -15.96 -1.86 -6.58
CA GLU A 184 -15.38 -3.05 -7.23
C GLU A 184 -14.32 -3.71 -6.33
N ALA A 185 -13.41 -2.90 -5.78
CA ALA A 185 -12.34 -3.40 -4.93
C ALA A 185 -12.86 -3.93 -3.58
N VAL A 186 -13.83 -3.24 -2.97
CA VAL A 186 -14.52 -3.72 -1.77
C VAL A 186 -15.19 -5.07 -2.03
N ASP A 187 -15.93 -5.20 -3.13
CA ASP A 187 -16.61 -6.45 -3.48
C ASP A 187 -15.62 -7.60 -3.68
N ALA A 188 -14.48 -7.35 -4.33
CA ALA A 188 -13.45 -8.37 -4.54
C ALA A 188 -12.85 -8.86 -3.21
N ILE A 189 -12.51 -7.94 -2.30
CA ILE A 189 -11.98 -8.28 -0.97
C ILE A 189 -13.04 -9.03 -0.14
N ARG A 190 -14.29 -8.52 -0.09
CA ARG A 190 -15.37 -9.14 0.68
C ARG A 190 -15.77 -10.52 0.14
N ALA A 191 -15.79 -10.69 -1.19
CA ALA A 191 -16.05 -11.98 -1.82
C ALA A 191 -14.98 -13.03 -1.49
N ALA A 192 -13.74 -12.60 -1.26
CA ALA A 192 -12.65 -13.44 -0.76
C ALA A 192 -12.64 -13.60 0.77
N GLY A 193 -13.67 -13.13 1.50
CA GLY A 193 -13.81 -13.24 2.95
C GLY A 193 -13.00 -12.23 3.75
N GLY A 194 -12.45 -11.21 3.10
CA GLY A 194 -11.57 -10.22 3.72
C GLY A 194 -12.28 -9.00 4.30
N VAL A 195 -11.48 -8.15 4.96
CA VAL A 195 -11.85 -6.83 5.47
C VAL A 195 -11.30 -5.76 4.53
N ALA A 196 -12.18 -4.87 4.03
CA ALA A 196 -11.83 -3.72 3.21
C ALA A 196 -11.65 -2.50 4.10
N VAL A 197 -10.44 -1.94 4.15
CA VAL A 197 -10.02 -0.93 5.12
C VAL A 197 -9.60 0.35 4.39
N LEU A 198 -10.14 1.51 4.77
CA LEU A 198 -9.63 2.80 4.31
C LEU A 198 -8.23 3.03 4.90
N ALA A 199 -7.21 3.05 4.05
CA ALA A 199 -5.83 3.25 4.46
C ALA A 199 -5.53 4.74 4.73
N HIS A 200 -4.66 5.02 5.71
CA HIS A 200 -4.13 6.34 6.10
C HIS A 200 -5.06 7.53 5.80
N PRO A 201 -6.29 7.56 6.38
CA PRO A 201 -7.32 8.52 6.03
C PRO A 201 -6.86 9.96 6.28
N ASN A 202 -6.99 10.79 5.26
CA ASN A 202 -6.86 12.23 5.34
C ASN A 202 -8.25 12.89 5.58
N VAL A 203 -8.29 14.23 5.60
CA VAL A 203 -9.54 14.99 5.80
C VAL A 203 -10.62 14.62 4.78
N ILE A 204 -10.24 14.42 3.51
CA ILE A 204 -11.19 14.06 2.44
C ILE A 204 -11.67 12.62 2.64
N GLY A 205 -10.77 11.69 2.96
CA GLY A 205 -11.13 10.30 3.26
C GLY A 205 -12.09 10.18 4.44
N LEU A 206 -11.83 10.91 5.53
CA LEU A 206 -12.73 10.97 6.67
C LEU A 206 -14.10 11.59 6.30
N ALA A 207 -14.12 12.65 5.48
CA ALA A 207 -15.38 13.25 5.03
C ALA A 207 -16.21 12.29 4.16
N SER A 208 -15.55 11.48 3.35
CA SER A 208 -16.17 10.51 2.42
C SER A 208 -16.49 9.14 3.07
N LEU A 209 -16.08 8.92 4.31
CA LEU A 209 -16.13 7.60 4.95
C LEU A 209 -17.54 7.01 4.98
N LYS A 210 -18.57 7.82 5.26
CA LYS A 210 -19.97 7.33 5.27
C LYS A 210 -20.36 6.75 3.90
N GLN A 211 -20.00 7.43 2.80
CA GLN A 211 -20.26 6.92 1.46
C GLN A 211 -19.51 5.61 1.19
N MET A 212 -18.24 5.49 1.65
CA MET A 212 -17.45 4.27 1.51
C MET A 212 -18.06 3.09 2.30
N VAL A 213 -18.56 3.36 3.51
CA VAL A 213 -19.27 2.36 4.34
C VAL A 213 -20.56 1.90 3.64
N ASP A 214 -21.33 2.81 3.05
CA ASP A 214 -22.54 2.47 2.29
C ASP A 214 -22.23 1.60 1.05
N LEU A 215 -21.01 1.64 0.56
CA LEU A 215 -20.50 0.79 -0.53
C LEU A 215 -19.87 -0.53 -0.03
N GLY A 216 -19.88 -0.77 1.29
CA GLY A 216 -19.46 -2.04 1.90
C GLY A 216 -18.06 -2.02 2.53
N LEU A 217 -17.38 -0.86 2.57
CA LEU A 217 -16.13 -0.72 3.35
C LEU A 217 -16.43 -1.02 4.82
N ASN A 218 -15.62 -1.86 5.47
CA ASN A 218 -15.87 -2.31 6.84
C ASN A 218 -14.67 -2.17 7.78
N GLY A 219 -13.63 -1.44 7.38
CA GLY A 219 -12.48 -1.12 8.23
C GLY A 219 -11.92 0.27 7.98
N ILE A 220 -11.13 0.76 8.93
CA ILE A 220 -10.43 2.04 8.84
C ILE A 220 -9.09 1.98 9.56
N GLU A 221 -8.08 2.59 8.99
CA GLU A 221 -6.76 2.71 9.61
C GLU A 221 -6.74 3.85 10.63
N ILE A 222 -6.32 3.54 11.86
CA ILE A 222 -6.33 4.47 13.00
C ILE A 222 -4.92 4.85 13.47
N SER A 223 -3.90 4.14 13.00
CA SER A 223 -2.50 4.33 13.41
C SER A 223 -1.57 4.17 12.20
N HIS A 224 -0.99 5.28 11.75
CA HIS A 224 -0.12 5.34 10.58
C HIS A 224 0.78 6.57 10.65
N PRO A 225 2.03 6.55 10.11
CA PRO A 225 2.95 7.70 10.19
C PRO A 225 2.43 9.00 9.58
N SER A 226 1.57 8.93 8.57
CA SER A 226 0.98 10.12 7.92
C SER A 226 -0.33 10.61 8.56
N ILE A 227 -0.92 9.84 9.48
CA ILE A 227 -2.16 10.22 10.16
C ILE A 227 -1.82 11.17 11.32
N THR A 228 -2.42 12.35 11.32
CA THR A 228 -2.29 13.28 12.47
C THR A 228 -3.03 12.74 13.69
N GLU A 229 -2.64 13.17 14.90
CA GLU A 229 -3.31 12.77 16.14
C GLU A 229 -4.82 13.10 16.12
N GLN A 230 -5.20 14.24 15.53
CA GLN A 230 -6.60 14.61 15.39
C GLN A 230 -7.34 13.69 14.43
N ALA A 231 -6.75 13.33 13.29
CA ALA A 231 -7.34 12.40 12.33
C ALA A 231 -7.47 11.00 12.92
N ALA A 232 -6.49 10.54 13.71
CA ALA A 232 -6.56 9.26 14.40
C ALA A 232 -7.71 9.21 15.41
N LYS A 233 -7.89 10.26 16.23
CA LYS A 233 -9.03 10.38 17.17
C LYS A 233 -10.37 10.35 16.44
N GLU A 234 -10.47 11.04 15.32
CA GLU A 234 -11.70 11.05 14.51
C GLU A 234 -11.94 9.70 13.83
N ALA A 235 -10.89 9.03 13.32
CA ALA A 235 -10.99 7.69 12.76
C ALA A 235 -11.50 6.67 13.80
N ILE A 236 -10.95 6.69 15.01
CA ILE A 236 -11.41 5.82 16.13
C ILE A 236 -12.89 6.10 16.48
N ARG A 237 -13.26 7.38 16.58
CA ARG A 237 -14.65 7.76 16.86
C ARG A 237 -15.59 7.22 15.79
N ARG A 238 -15.22 7.36 14.51
CA ARG A 238 -16.01 6.88 13.38
C ARG A 238 -16.03 5.35 13.26
N ALA A 239 -14.93 4.70 13.62
CA ALA A 239 -14.90 3.24 13.70
C ALA A 239 -15.99 2.73 14.67
N GLY A 240 -16.12 3.34 15.86
CA GLY A 240 -17.18 3.02 16.80
C GLY A 240 -18.59 3.39 16.30
N GLU A 241 -18.73 4.52 15.60
CA GLU A 241 -20.02 4.97 15.06
C GLU A 241 -20.58 4.04 13.97
N TYR A 242 -19.70 3.51 13.10
CA TYR A 242 -20.09 2.71 11.94
C TYR A 242 -19.83 1.21 12.12
N GLY A 243 -19.32 0.78 13.27
CA GLY A 243 -19.00 -0.63 13.52
C GLY A 243 -17.86 -1.14 12.62
N LEU A 244 -16.79 -0.35 12.45
CA LEU A 244 -15.66 -0.69 11.56
C LEU A 244 -14.55 -1.39 12.34
N TYR A 245 -13.88 -2.33 11.67
CA TYR A 245 -12.61 -2.88 12.13
C TYR A 245 -11.52 -1.81 12.13
N CYS A 246 -10.71 -1.77 13.19
CA CYS A 246 -9.53 -0.93 13.25
C CYS A 246 -8.35 -1.64 12.60
N SER A 247 -7.52 -0.88 11.88
CA SER A 247 -6.23 -1.30 11.35
C SER A 247 -5.17 -0.26 11.63
N GLY A 248 -3.91 -0.59 11.37
CA GLY A 248 -2.78 0.32 11.48
C GLY A 248 -1.49 -0.33 11.08
N GLY A 249 -0.55 0.48 10.61
CA GLY A 249 0.75 0.00 10.18
C GLY A 249 1.73 1.11 9.89
N THR A 250 2.90 0.72 9.43
CA THR A 250 4.01 1.64 9.14
C THR A 250 4.10 2.05 7.69
N ASP A 251 3.31 1.40 6.82
CA ASP A 251 3.33 1.57 5.37
C ASP A 251 4.69 1.13 4.81
N HIS A 252 5.54 2.05 4.40
CA HIS A 252 6.86 1.69 3.91
C HIS A 252 7.79 1.20 5.02
N THR A 253 8.37 0.04 4.80
CA THR A 253 9.43 -0.50 5.62
C THR A 253 10.74 -0.40 4.89
N GLY A 254 11.39 0.66 5.07
CA GLY A 254 12.77 0.78 4.63
C GLY A 254 13.43 1.83 5.47
N VAL A 255 14.54 1.49 6.09
CA VAL A 255 15.40 2.45 6.77
C VAL A 255 15.83 3.57 5.80
N LEU A 256 15.57 3.40 4.50
CA LEU A 256 16.10 4.24 3.42
C LEU A 256 15.06 4.71 2.41
N SER A 257 13.76 4.46 2.58
CA SER A 257 12.78 5.03 1.66
C SER A 257 12.59 6.51 1.96
N SER A 258 13.44 7.33 1.39
CA SER A 258 13.23 8.78 1.33
C SER A 258 12.19 9.12 0.26
N PHE A 259 10.93 8.77 0.48
CA PHE A 259 9.86 9.37 -0.28
C PHE A 259 9.84 10.87 0.04
N GLY A 260 10.21 11.69 -0.92
CA GLY A 260 10.17 13.15 -0.80
C GLY A 260 11.08 13.76 0.26
N GLY A 261 12.22 13.14 0.62
CA GLY A 261 13.18 13.70 1.58
C GLY A 261 12.72 13.67 3.04
N LYS A 262 11.57 13.06 3.36
CA LYS A 262 11.16 12.82 4.73
C LYS A 262 11.82 11.53 5.20
N GLN A 263 12.71 11.64 6.20
CA GLN A 263 13.16 10.47 6.94
C GLN A 263 11.90 9.79 7.51
N VAL A 264 11.63 8.56 7.06
CA VAL A 264 10.68 7.70 7.78
C VAL A 264 11.31 7.47 9.14
N ARG A 265 10.80 8.15 10.16
CA ARG A 265 11.14 7.82 11.54
C ARG A 265 10.71 6.36 11.71
N ALA A 266 11.52 5.57 12.40
CA ALA A 266 11.14 4.26 12.89
C ALA A 266 10.02 4.43 13.92
N VAL A 267 8.83 4.77 13.46
CA VAL A 267 7.64 4.96 14.30
C VAL A 267 6.94 3.63 14.34
N ARG A 268 6.71 3.12 15.52
CA ARG A 268 5.99 1.89 15.74
C ARG A 268 4.48 2.20 15.66
N CYS A 269 3.89 2.02 14.46
CA CYS A 269 2.46 2.15 14.21
C CYS A 269 1.81 0.76 14.10
N GLY A 270 0.55 0.67 14.45
CA GLY A 270 -0.20 -0.59 14.39
C GLY A 270 -1.38 -0.58 15.35
N ILE A 271 -1.95 -1.76 15.60
CA ILE A 271 -3.12 -1.95 16.46
C ILE A 271 -2.80 -2.89 17.63
N SER A 272 -3.66 -2.86 18.65
CA SER A 272 -3.57 -3.75 19.81
C SER A 272 -3.88 -5.20 19.47
N LYS A 273 -3.59 -6.10 20.41
CA LYS A 273 -3.96 -7.54 20.27
C LYS A 273 -5.48 -7.72 20.21
N GLU A 274 -6.21 -6.95 21.00
CA GLU A 274 -7.68 -7.01 21.06
C GLU A 274 -8.29 -6.60 19.72
N GLU A 275 -7.80 -5.52 19.11
CA GLU A 275 -8.27 -5.08 17.78
C GLU A 275 -7.91 -6.08 16.69
N PHE A 276 -6.70 -6.68 16.77
CA PHE A 276 -6.30 -7.74 15.84
C PHE A 276 -7.18 -8.98 15.97
N ASP A 277 -7.47 -9.45 17.18
CA ASP A 277 -8.33 -10.59 17.42
C ASP A 277 -9.79 -10.33 16.98
N LEU A 278 -10.28 -9.10 17.18
CA LEU A 278 -11.59 -8.68 16.69
C LEU A 278 -11.67 -8.75 15.16
N LEU A 279 -10.64 -8.25 14.46
CA LEU A 279 -10.56 -8.33 13.00
C LEU A 279 -10.53 -9.79 12.52
N ARG A 280 -9.72 -10.64 13.16
CA ARG A 280 -9.57 -12.05 12.81
C ARG A 280 -10.86 -12.87 13.04
N SER A 281 -11.59 -12.55 14.08
CA SER A 281 -12.82 -13.27 14.45
C SER A 281 -14.03 -12.92 13.59
N ARG A 282 -13.97 -11.84 12.79
CA ARG A 282 -15.12 -11.31 12.03
C ARG A 282 -16.34 -10.97 12.90
N ALA A 283 -16.13 -10.57 14.14
CA ALA A 283 -17.20 -10.36 15.10
C ALA A 283 -18.09 -9.12 14.81
N LEU A 284 -17.69 -8.25 13.87
CA LEU A 284 -18.47 -7.08 13.42
C LEU A 284 -19.20 -7.29 12.09
N ASP A 285 -19.04 -8.44 11.43
CA ASP A 285 -19.70 -8.78 10.15
C ASP A 285 -21.18 -9.11 10.29
#